data_594894bf8d5d92606ad1df58b6c4503e
#
_entry.id   594894bf8d5d92606ad1df58b6c4503e
#
_cell.length_a   1.000
_cell.length_b   1.000
_cell.length_c   1.000
_cell.angle_alpha   90.00
_cell.angle_beta   90.00
_cell.angle_gamma   90.00
#
_symmetry.space_group_name_H-M   'P 1'
#
loop_
_entity.id
_entity.type
_entity.pdbx_description
1 polymer ?
#
loop_
_entity_poly.entity_id
_entity_poly.type
_entity_poly.pdbx_seq_one_letter_code
_entity_poly.pdbx_strand_id
1 'polypeptide(L)'
;VNPLEMDVWSLDPNDSKGMVREKGEFMLGLCEQCIGDSLNSRQKSIIDRCVRKLYIDIARSKEKYIPVMSDFYDILMAQPEDEAKDIALSLELFVNGSLNIFNHQTNVDVDNRFTVYGIRDLGTELSPITMLVMMESIQNRIVENGKRGKATWLYIDEFHVLLNSEYSAKYLQQLWKKVRKQGGLC
;
A
#
# COMPACT_ATOMS: atom_id res chain seq x y z
N VAL A 1 3.52 9.75 2.66
CA VAL A 1 2.33 8.87 2.63
C VAL A 1 2.72 7.51 3.14
N ASN A 2 1.93 6.97 4.06
CA ASN A 2 2.15 5.66 4.69
C ASN A 2 1.46 4.57 3.85
N PRO A 3 2.18 3.55 3.35
CA PRO A 3 1.59 2.46 2.55
C PRO A 3 0.62 1.59 3.36
N LEU A 4 0.79 1.51 4.68
CA LEU A 4 -0.08 0.74 5.58
C LEU A 4 -1.26 1.55 6.12
N GLU A 5 -1.44 2.80 5.68
CA GLU A 5 -2.57 3.62 6.12
C GLU A 5 -3.90 3.05 5.63
N MET A 6 -4.83 2.88 6.58
CA MET A 6 -6.23 2.55 6.32
C MET A 6 -7.07 2.95 7.54
N ASP A 7 -8.38 2.96 7.39
CA ASP A 7 -9.30 3.24 8.50
C ASP A 7 -9.36 2.07 9.50
N VAL A 8 -8.39 2.06 10.41
CA VAL A 8 -8.25 1.03 11.46
C VAL A 8 -9.40 1.06 12.48
N TRP A 9 -10.10 2.19 12.61
CA TRP A 9 -11.22 2.32 13.55
C TRP A 9 -12.47 1.60 13.05
N SER A 10 -12.62 1.45 11.73
CA SER A 10 -13.72 0.69 11.09
C SER A 10 -13.39 -0.79 10.88
N LEU A 11 -12.20 -1.25 11.32
CA LEU A 11 -11.81 -2.65 11.18
C LEU A 11 -12.67 -3.57 12.02
N ASP A 12 -13.11 -4.66 11.37
CA ASP A 12 -13.75 -5.80 12.00
C ASP A 12 -12.72 -6.93 12.15
N PRO A 13 -12.58 -7.55 13.35
CA PRO A 13 -11.67 -8.67 13.54
C PRO A 13 -11.90 -9.87 12.60
N ASN A 14 -13.10 -9.98 12.02
CA ASN A 14 -13.44 -11.03 11.05
C ASN A 14 -13.25 -10.60 9.59
N ASP A 15 -12.78 -9.36 9.36
CA ASP A 15 -12.62 -8.76 8.02
C ASP A 15 -13.86 -8.87 7.12
N SER A 16 -15.05 -8.70 7.71
CA SER A 16 -16.34 -8.86 6.99
C SER A 16 -16.47 -7.90 5.78
N LYS A 17 -15.75 -6.79 5.79
CA LYS A 17 -15.72 -5.80 4.71
C LYS A 17 -14.61 -6.04 3.68
N GLY A 18 -13.75 -7.02 3.89
CA GLY A 18 -12.63 -7.34 2.99
C GLY A 18 -11.52 -6.30 2.93
N MET A 19 -11.45 -5.36 3.89
CA MET A 19 -10.46 -4.27 3.91
C MET A 19 -9.04 -4.80 4.10
N VAL A 20 -8.86 -5.78 4.98
CA VAL A 20 -7.56 -6.41 5.24
C VAL A 20 -7.10 -7.21 4.03
N ARG A 21 -8.03 -7.88 3.32
CA ARG A 21 -7.71 -8.60 2.09
C ARG A 21 -7.22 -7.64 0.99
N GLU A 22 -7.90 -6.52 0.77
CA GLU A 22 -7.47 -5.53 -0.23
C GLU A 22 -6.08 -4.96 0.11
N LYS A 23 -5.83 -4.68 1.39
CA LYS A 23 -4.50 -4.26 1.85
C LYS A 23 -3.45 -5.36 1.68
N GLY A 24 -3.81 -6.62 1.87
CA GLY A 24 -2.95 -7.78 1.59
C GLY A 24 -2.54 -7.84 0.11
N GLU A 25 -3.50 -7.69 -0.80
CA GLU A 25 -3.24 -7.65 -2.25
C GLU A 25 -2.28 -6.50 -2.62
N PHE A 26 -2.47 -5.31 -2.04
CA PHE A 26 -1.57 -4.18 -2.22
C PHE A 26 -0.16 -4.48 -1.70
N MET A 27 -0.05 -5.04 -0.48
CA MET A 27 1.24 -5.36 0.15
C MET A 27 2.02 -6.45 -0.60
N LEU A 28 1.34 -7.40 -1.23
CA LEU A 28 1.99 -8.37 -2.13
C LEU A 28 2.72 -7.65 -3.25
N GLY A 29 2.06 -6.71 -3.90
CA GLY A 29 2.68 -5.96 -4.96
C GLY A 29 3.78 -5.01 -4.50
N LEU A 30 3.62 -4.39 -3.34
CA LEU A 30 4.66 -3.55 -2.76
C LEU A 30 5.92 -4.38 -2.47
N CYS A 31 5.77 -5.56 -1.87
CA CYS A 31 6.88 -6.47 -1.60
C CYS A 31 7.54 -6.97 -2.90
N GLU A 32 6.78 -7.27 -3.96
CA GLU A 32 7.34 -7.62 -5.27
C GLU A 32 8.24 -6.51 -5.82
N GLN A 33 7.83 -5.24 -5.69
CA GLN A 33 8.66 -4.11 -6.13
C GLN A 33 9.91 -3.91 -5.27
N CYS A 34 9.80 -4.10 -3.95
CA CYS A 34 10.95 -3.98 -3.05
C CYS A 34 11.97 -5.12 -3.23
N ILE A 35 11.50 -6.33 -3.53
CA ILE A 35 12.36 -7.51 -3.77
C ILE A 35 12.97 -7.46 -5.17
N GLY A 36 12.30 -6.81 -6.12
CA GLY A 36 12.77 -6.72 -7.52
C GLY A 36 12.54 -8.00 -8.33
N ASP A 37 11.79 -8.96 -7.79
CA ASP A 37 11.45 -10.23 -8.45
C ASP A 37 10.03 -10.68 -8.06
N SER A 38 9.46 -11.58 -8.86
CA SER A 38 8.11 -12.11 -8.61
C SER A 38 8.08 -13.03 -7.39
N LEU A 39 7.08 -12.82 -6.54
CA LEU A 39 6.88 -13.63 -5.34
C LEU A 39 6.42 -15.05 -5.69
N ASN A 40 7.05 -16.05 -5.09
CA ASN A 40 6.56 -17.41 -5.14
C ASN A 40 5.35 -17.62 -4.19
N SER A 41 4.70 -18.79 -4.28
CA SER A 41 3.48 -19.07 -3.51
C SER A 41 3.70 -19.06 -1.99
N ARG A 42 4.89 -19.48 -1.51
CA ARG A 42 5.21 -19.46 -0.07
C ARG A 42 5.37 -18.05 0.44
N GLN A 43 6.13 -17.21 -0.27
CA GLN A 43 6.31 -15.80 0.05
C GLN A 43 4.96 -15.06 0.07
N LYS A 44 4.09 -15.31 -0.93
CA LYS A 44 2.73 -14.74 -0.95
C LYS A 44 1.93 -15.12 0.29
N SER A 45 1.97 -16.39 0.69
CA SER A 45 1.26 -16.86 1.88
C SER A 45 1.81 -16.25 3.17
N ILE A 46 3.12 -16.06 3.27
CA ILE A 46 3.76 -15.43 4.44
C ILE A 46 3.34 -13.96 4.54
N ILE A 47 3.44 -13.22 3.44
CA ILE A 47 3.07 -11.79 3.40
C ILE A 47 1.60 -11.60 3.76
N ASP A 48 0.68 -12.37 3.14
CA ASP A 48 -0.76 -12.30 3.43
C ASP A 48 -1.03 -12.58 4.91
N ARG A 49 -0.44 -13.64 5.46
CA ARG A 49 -0.57 -14.00 6.88
C ARG A 49 -0.08 -12.88 7.80
N CYS A 50 1.06 -12.25 7.49
CA CYS A 50 1.62 -11.17 8.30
C CYS A 50 0.76 -9.91 8.25
N VAL A 51 0.27 -9.53 7.08
CA VAL A 51 -0.67 -8.40 6.92
C VAL A 51 -1.96 -8.65 7.70
N ARG A 52 -2.55 -9.83 7.56
CA ARG A 52 -3.76 -10.19 8.31
C ARG A 52 -3.52 -10.16 9.81
N LYS A 53 -2.40 -10.73 10.29
CA LYS A 53 -2.04 -10.69 11.70
C LYS A 53 -1.96 -9.26 12.20
N LEU A 54 -1.24 -8.39 11.51
CA LEU A 54 -1.07 -6.98 11.87
C LEU A 54 -2.42 -6.28 12.11
N TYR A 55 -3.31 -6.34 11.13
CA TYR A 55 -4.57 -5.62 11.23
C TYR A 55 -5.61 -6.29 12.15
N ILE A 56 -5.60 -7.62 12.26
CA ILE A 56 -6.47 -8.32 13.21
C ILE A 56 -6.05 -8.01 14.66
N ASP A 57 -4.75 -7.97 14.93
CA ASP A 57 -4.24 -7.62 16.26
C ASP A 57 -4.62 -6.17 16.62
N ILE A 58 -4.52 -5.23 15.67
CA ILE A 58 -4.98 -3.84 15.84
C ILE A 58 -6.51 -3.78 16.05
N ALA A 59 -7.29 -4.54 15.26
CA ALA A 59 -8.74 -4.56 15.38
C ALA A 59 -9.22 -5.05 16.75
N ARG A 60 -8.46 -5.96 17.37
CA ARG A 60 -8.72 -6.51 18.71
C ARG A 60 -8.18 -5.65 19.84
N SER A 61 -7.23 -4.76 19.54
CA SER A 61 -6.64 -3.87 20.54
C SER A 61 -7.65 -2.83 21.05
N LYS A 62 -7.51 -2.48 22.32
CA LYS A 62 -8.26 -1.34 22.91
C LYS A 62 -7.71 0.00 22.39
N GLU A 63 -6.41 0.06 22.15
CA GLU A 63 -5.73 1.22 21.60
C GLU A 63 -5.39 0.93 20.13
N LYS A 64 -6.19 1.49 19.23
CA LYS A 64 -5.96 1.37 17.78
C LYS A 64 -4.96 2.42 17.32
N TYR A 65 -4.06 2.02 16.44
CA TYR A 65 -3.08 2.90 15.82
C TYR A 65 -2.96 2.57 14.33
N ILE A 66 -2.46 3.51 13.55
CA ILE A 66 -2.14 3.28 12.14
C ILE A 66 -0.73 2.69 12.08
N PRO A 67 -0.56 1.45 11.58
CA PRO A 67 0.75 0.81 11.53
C PRO A 67 1.65 1.46 10.47
N VAL A 68 2.95 1.31 10.63
CA VAL A 68 3.98 1.70 9.66
C VAL A 68 4.78 0.49 9.20
N MET A 69 5.66 0.66 8.22
CA MET A 69 6.40 -0.46 7.62
C MET A 69 7.24 -1.25 8.63
N SER A 70 7.75 -0.63 9.68
CA SER A 70 8.47 -1.33 10.74
C SER A 70 7.58 -2.32 11.50
N ASP A 71 6.31 -2.01 11.72
CA ASP A 71 5.39 -2.95 12.40
C ASP A 71 5.19 -4.22 11.58
N PHE A 72 5.10 -4.09 10.26
CA PHE A 72 5.01 -5.22 9.34
C PHE A 72 6.33 -6.02 9.29
N TYR A 73 7.47 -5.31 9.24
CA TYR A 73 8.81 -5.88 9.27
C TYR A 73 9.03 -6.73 10.53
N ASP A 74 8.66 -6.23 11.69
CA ASP A 74 8.81 -6.95 12.97
C ASP A 74 7.96 -8.24 12.99
N ILE A 75 6.77 -8.21 12.41
CA ILE A 75 5.94 -9.41 12.29
C ILE A 75 6.58 -10.43 11.34
N LEU A 76 7.20 -10.00 10.25
CA LEU A 76 7.96 -10.88 9.33
C LEU A 76 9.14 -11.52 10.05
N MET A 77 9.93 -10.74 10.76
CA MET A 77 11.10 -11.23 11.53
C MET A 77 10.72 -12.22 12.63
N ALA A 78 9.51 -12.12 13.18
CA ALA A 78 8.98 -13.02 14.19
C ALA A 78 8.45 -14.35 13.61
N GLN A 79 8.40 -14.51 12.27
CA GLN A 79 7.97 -15.78 11.66
C GLN A 79 9.08 -16.83 11.76
N PRO A 80 8.72 -18.13 11.89
CA PRO A 80 9.71 -19.19 12.02
C PRO A 80 10.38 -19.56 10.69
N GLU A 81 9.76 -19.24 9.56
CA GLU A 81 10.26 -19.61 8.24
C GLU A 81 11.43 -18.72 7.78
N ASP A 82 12.44 -19.33 7.17
CA ASP A 82 13.62 -18.59 6.65
C ASP A 82 13.21 -17.68 5.50
N GLU A 83 12.24 -18.10 4.67
CA GLU A 83 11.69 -17.26 3.61
C GLU A 83 11.10 -15.94 4.12
N ALA A 84 10.57 -15.91 5.34
CA ALA A 84 10.07 -14.68 5.96
C ALA A 84 11.21 -13.71 6.30
N LYS A 85 12.35 -14.26 6.75
CA LYS A 85 13.56 -13.48 7.01
C LYS A 85 14.17 -12.94 5.72
N ASP A 86 14.14 -13.72 4.63
CA ASP A 86 14.59 -13.29 3.31
C ASP A 86 13.75 -12.12 2.79
N ILE A 87 12.42 -12.19 2.97
CA ILE A 87 11.51 -11.08 2.66
C ILE A 87 11.85 -9.85 3.52
N ALA A 88 12.00 -10.04 4.84
CA ALA A 88 12.34 -8.95 5.75
C ALA A 88 13.67 -8.29 5.38
N LEU A 89 14.71 -9.07 5.06
CA LEU A 89 16.00 -8.57 4.63
C LEU A 89 15.88 -7.72 3.34
N SER A 90 15.06 -8.16 2.40
CA SER A 90 14.81 -7.40 1.17
C SER A 90 14.07 -6.07 1.42
N LEU A 91 13.28 -6.02 2.49
CA LEU A 91 12.57 -4.80 2.91
C LEU A 91 13.42 -3.88 3.81
N GLU A 92 14.54 -4.37 4.35
CA GLU A 92 15.34 -3.62 5.34
C GLU A 92 15.79 -2.26 4.83
N LEU A 93 16.16 -2.18 3.55
CA LEU A 93 16.55 -0.92 2.89
C LEU A 93 15.45 0.15 2.97
N PHE A 94 14.19 -0.26 2.87
CA PHE A 94 13.01 0.60 2.84
C PHE A 94 12.39 0.84 4.22
N VAL A 95 12.80 0.07 5.23
CA VAL A 95 12.31 0.19 6.61
C VAL A 95 13.34 0.87 7.51
N ASN A 96 14.56 0.36 7.56
CA ASN A 96 15.63 0.80 8.46
C ASN A 96 16.81 1.44 7.71
N GLY A 97 16.86 1.29 6.37
CA GLY A 97 17.95 1.75 5.53
C GLY A 97 17.77 3.18 5.00
N SER A 98 18.59 3.52 4.01
CA SER A 98 18.64 4.87 3.42
C SER A 98 17.41 5.24 2.59
N LEU A 99 16.55 4.28 2.23
CA LEU A 99 15.33 4.49 1.45
C LEU A 99 14.05 4.39 2.30
N ASN A 100 14.13 4.64 3.59
CA ASN A 100 13.04 4.48 4.56
C ASN A 100 11.95 5.57 4.51
N ILE A 101 11.80 6.25 3.38
CA ILE A 101 10.85 7.37 3.21
C ILE A 101 9.38 6.99 3.43
N PHE A 102 9.06 5.71 3.40
CA PHE A 102 7.70 5.18 3.61
C PHE A 102 7.48 4.61 5.01
N ASN A 103 8.51 4.59 5.88
CA ASN A 103 8.38 4.08 7.25
C ASN A 103 7.98 5.18 8.23
N HIS A 104 6.98 5.98 7.88
CA HIS A 104 6.48 7.09 8.70
C HIS A 104 4.97 7.23 8.53
N GLN A 105 4.31 7.82 9.52
CA GLN A 105 2.92 8.27 9.37
C GLN A 105 2.81 9.27 8.23
N THR A 106 1.66 9.29 7.57
CA THR A 106 1.40 10.28 6.52
C THR A 106 1.54 11.68 7.09
N ASN A 107 2.46 12.44 6.54
CA ASN A 107 2.83 13.80 6.97
C ASN A 107 2.44 14.86 5.93
N VAL A 108 1.66 14.48 4.93
CA VAL A 108 1.15 15.39 3.90
C VAL A 108 -0.36 15.53 4.07
N ASP A 109 -0.86 16.76 3.90
CA ASP A 109 -2.30 16.99 3.90
C ASP A 109 -2.88 16.56 2.55
N VAL A 110 -3.49 15.39 2.53
CA VAL A 110 -4.18 14.85 1.35
C VAL A 110 -5.66 15.25 1.31
N ASP A 111 -6.16 16.01 2.31
CA ASP A 111 -7.58 16.41 2.39
C ASP A 111 -7.88 17.72 1.64
N ASN A 112 -6.97 18.16 0.80
CA ASN A 112 -7.11 19.33 -0.03
C ASN A 112 -8.01 19.07 -1.26
N ARG A 113 -8.72 20.12 -1.70
CA ARG A 113 -9.53 20.07 -2.93
C ARG A 113 -8.68 19.79 -4.17
N PHE A 114 -7.43 20.20 -4.16
CA PHE A 114 -6.47 20.01 -5.25
C PHE A 114 -5.15 19.50 -4.66
N THR A 115 -4.74 18.33 -5.07
CA THR A 115 -3.49 17.69 -4.62
C THR A 115 -2.66 17.30 -5.85
N VAL A 116 -1.39 17.65 -5.84
CA VAL A 116 -0.43 17.29 -6.89
C VAL A 116 0.67 16.43 -6.29
N TYR A 117 0.92 15.28 -6.89
CA TYR A 117 2.03 14.40 -6.54
C TYR A 117 3.17 14.59 -7.55
N GLY A 118 4.30 15.15 -7.11
CA GLY A 118 5.51 15.27 -7.92
C GLY A 118 6.39 14.03 -7.73
N ILE A 119 6.71 13.34 -8.82
CA ILE A 119 7.55 12.11 -8.79
C ILE A 119 8.89 12.28 -9.52
N ARG A 120 9.18 13.48 -10.01
CA ARG A 120 10.32 13.73 -10.91
C ARG A 120 11.68 13.43 -10.27
N ASP A 121 11.83 13.73 -8.99
CA ASP A 121 13.12 13.67 -8.29
C ASP A 121 13.33 12.34 -7.53
N LEU A 122 12.45 11.36 -7.77
CA LEU A 122 12.57 10.03 -7.21
C LEU A 122 13.54 9.21 -8.07
N GLY A 123 14.59 8.69 -7.47
CA GLY A 123 15.52 7.80 -8.15
C GLY A 123 14.83 6.54 -8.71
N THR A 124 15.52 5.81 -9.56
CA THR A 124 14.99 4.62 -10.25
C THR A 124 14.47 3.55 -9.31
N GLU A 125 15.10 3.38 -8.14
CA GLU A 125 14.71 2.39 -7.12
C GLU A 125 13.39 2.75 -6.43
N LEU A 126 13.20 4.04 -6.12
CA LEU A 126 12.01 4.49 -5.38
C LEU A 126 10.81 4.77 -6.28
N SER A 127 11.03 5.05 -7.55
CA SER A 127 9.96 5.46 -8.45
C SER A 127 8.81 4.44 -8.54
N PRO A 128 9.05 3.13 -8.79
CA PRO A 128 7.98 2.15 -8.85
C PRO A 128 7.22 2.00 -7.53
N ILE A 129 7.95 1.99 -6.41
CA ILE A 129 7.38 1.85 -5.07
C ILE A 129 6.53 3.07 -4.74
N THR A 130 7.05 4.27 -4.98
CA THR A 130 6.33 5.53 -4.75
C THR A 130 5.04 5.58 -5.55
N MET A 131 5.10 5.15 -6.81
CA MET A 131 3.92 5.13 -7.67
C MET A 131 2.81 4.23 -7.11
N LEU A 132 3.16 3.05 -6.62
CA LEU A 132 2.20 2.15 -5.98
C LEU A 132 1.58 2.78 -4.73
N VAL A 133 2.42 3.34 -3.85
CA VAL A 133 1.96 3.99 -2.61
C VAL A 133 1.06 5.19 -2.90
N MET A 134 1.40 5.99 -3.90
CA MET A 134 0.58 7.12 -4.33
C MET A 134 -0.76 6.67 -4.90
N MET A 135 -0.76 5.66 -5.77
CA MET A 135 -1.99 5.14 -6.37
C MET A 135 -2.93 4.54 -5.32
N GLU A 136 -2.39 3.84 -4.34
CA GLU A 136 -3.17 3.35 -3.19
C GLU A 136 -3.79 4.51 -2.41
N SER A 137 -3.01 5.54 -2.10
CA SER A 137 -3.51 6.75 -1.42
C SER A 137 -4.61 7.46 -2.21
N ILE A 138 -4.43 7.60 -3.53
CA ILE A 138 -5.44 8.20 -4.42
C ILE A 138 -6.71 7.35 -4.44
N GLN A 139 -6.58 6.02 -4.53
CA GLN A 139 -7.73 5.11 -4.51
C GLN A 139 -8.52 5.23 -3.20
N ASN A 140 -7.82 5.21 -2.06
CA ASN A 140 -8.45 5.39 -0.75
C ASN A 140 -9.22 6.71 -0.67
N ARG A 141 -8.63 7.78 -1.21
CA ARG A 141 -9.27 9.09 -1.28
C ARG A 141 -10.51 9.11 -2.16
N ILE A 142 -10.47 8.48 -3.35
CA ILE A 142 -11.62 8.36 -4.24
C ILE A 142 -12.77 7.63 -3.53
N VAL A 143 -12.47 6.52 -2.85
CA VAL A 143 -13.47 5.74 -2.10
C VAL A 143 -14.10 6.60 -0.99
N GLU A 144 -13.29 7.31 -0.24
CA GLU A 144 -13.77 8.14 0.88
C GLU A 144 -14.63 9.32 0.39
N ASN A 145 -14.18 10.00 -0.66
CA ASN A 145 -14.96 11.05 -1.30
C ASN A 145 -16.28 10.51 -1.86
N GLY A 146 -16.25 9.34 -2.51
CA GLY A 146 -17.44 8.68 -3.02
C GLY A 146 -18.49 8.38 -1.93
N LYS A 147 -18.04 7.92 -0.75
CA LYS A 147 -18.93 7.73 0.43
C LYS A 147 -19.58 9.05 0.89
N ARG A 148 -18.90 10.18 0.68
CA ARG A 148 -19.39 11.53 0.99
C ARG A 148 -20.18 12.18 -0.15
N GLY A 149 -20.43 11.45 -1.25
CA GLY A 149 -21.10 11.96 -2.46
C GLY A 149 -20.27 12.98 -3.26
N LYS A 150 -18.94 12.99 -3.07
CA LYS A 150 -18.03 13.90 -3.78
C LYS A 150 -17.35 13.16 -4.92
N ALA A 151 -17.42 13.71 -6.13
CA ALA A 151 -16.65 13.22 -7.29
C ALA A 151 -15.17 13.60 -7.12
N THR A 152 -14.27 12.71 -7.53
CA THR A 152 -12.83 12.95 -7.55
C THR A 152 -12.33 12.83 -8.99
N TRP A 153 -11.63 13.87 -9.46
CA TRP A 153 -10.97 13.85 -10.76
C TRP A 153 -9.52 13.48 -10.60
N LEU A 154 -9.07 12.50 -11.39
CA LEU A 154 -7.68 12.05 -11.45
C LEU A 154 -7.09 12.43 -12.82
N TYR A 155 -6.07 13.26 -12.79
CA TYR A 155 -5.27 13.60 -13.96
C TYR A 155 -3.88 12.97 -13.81
N ILE A 156 -3.44 12.25 -14.80
CA ILE A 156 -2.11 11.62 -14.81
C ILE A 156 -1.37 12.17 -16.02
N ASP A 157 -0.33 12.94 -15.75
CA ASP A 157 0.65 13.33 -16.77
C ASP A 157 1.71 12.25 -16.90
N GLU A 158 2.33 12.12 -18.07
CA GLU A 158 3.35 11.12 -18.36
C GLU A 158 2.91 9.66 -18.04
N PHE A 159 1.65 9.34 -18.36
CA PHE A 159 1.03 8.04 -18.06
C PHE A 159 1.88 6.83 -18.50
N HIS A 160 2.69 6.98 -19.55
CA HIS A 160 3.57 5.91 -20.03
C HIS A 160 4.60 5.43 -19.00
N VAL A 161 5.02 6.29 -18.08
CA VAL A 161 5.95 5.93 -16.99
C VAL A 161 5.34 4.87 -16.07
N LEU A 162 4.01 4.91 -15.87
CA LEU A 162 3.27 3.95 -15.06
C LEU A 162 3.18 2.56 -15.72
N LEU A 163 3.44 2.46 -17.01
CA LEU A 163 3.36 1.21 -17.77
C LEU A 163 4.69 0.46 -17.85
N ASN A 164 5.77 1.01 -17.29
CA ASN A 164 7.11 0.43 -17.39
C ASN A 164 7.29 -0.88 -16.61
N SER A 165 6.40 -1.21 -15.67
CA SER A 165 6.37 -2.52 -15.01
C SER A 165 5.05 -3.23 -15.24
N GLU A 166 5.10 -4.55 -15.39
CA GLU A 166 3.91 -5.38 -15.60
C GLU A 166 2.93 -5.25 -14.41
N TYR A 167 3.48 -5.16 -13.20
CA TYR A 167 2.68 -4.99 -11.98
C TYR A 167 1.98 -3.64 -11.96
N SER A 168 2.69 -2.55 -12.19
CA SER A 168 2.11 -1.20 -12.24
C SER A 168 1.02 -1.10 -13.30
N ALA A 169 1.24 -1.69 -14.47
CA ALA A 169 0.26 -1.74 -15.54
C ALA A 169 -1.02 -2.51 -15.12
N LYS A 170 -0.88 -3.67 -14.50
CA LYS A 170 -2.00 -4.46 -13.97
C LYS A 170 -2.75 -3.71 -12.86
N TYR A 171 -2.00 -3.11 -11.94
CA TYR A 171 -2.60 -2.33 -10.84
C TYR A 171 -3.40 -1.15 -11.38
N LEU A 172 -2.85 -0.40 -12.32
CA LEU A 172 -3.55 0.69 -12.99
C LEU A 172 -4.83 0.23 -13.70
N GLN A 173 -4.77 -0.90 -14.40
CA GLN A 173 -5.93 -1.46 -15.06
C GLN A 173 -7.05 -1.80 -14.05
N GLN A 174 -6.69 -2.31 -12.89
CA GLN A 174 -7.64 -2.60 -11.82
C GLN A 174 -8.19 -1.31 -11.20
N LEU A 175 -7.31 -0.35 -10.92
CA LEU A 175 -7.68 0.97 -10.42
C LEU A 175 -8.70 1.63 -11.37
N TRP A 176 -8.41 1.66 -12.67
CA TRP A 176 -9.29 2.25 -13.69
C TRP A 176 -10.69 1.65 -13.71
N LYS A 177 -10.79 0.33 -13.58
CA LYS A 177 -12.06 -0.38 -13.48
C LYS A 177 -12.83 -0.05 -12.20
N LYS A 178 -12.13 0.16 -11.09
CA LYS A 178 -12.72 0.46 -9.77
C LYS A 178 -13.10 1.94 -9.63
N VAL A 179 -12.26 2.86 -10.08
CA VAL A 179 -12.41 4.32 -9.92
C VAL A 179 -13.78 4.79 -10.35
N ARG A 180 -14.23 4.39 -11.54
CA ARG A 180 -15.55 4.78 -12.06
C ARG A 180 -16.71 4.32 -11.17
N LYS A 181 -16.61 3.11 -10.58
CA LYS A 181 -17.64 2.57 -9.69
C LYS A 181 -17.65 3.25 -8.33
N GLN A 182 -16.54 3.88 -7.95
CA GLN A 182 -16.30 4.50 -6.66
C GLN A 182 -16.48 6.03 -6.68
N GLY A 183 -16.99 6.60 -7.78
CA GLY A 183 -17.22 8.04 -7.91
C GLY A 183 -16.01 8.83 -8.38
N GLY A 184 -14.99 8.17 -8.90
CA GLY A 184 -13.84 8.82 -9.55
C GLY A 184 -14.07 9.01 -11.03
N LEU A 185 -13.44 10.03 -11.57
CA LEU A 185 -13.41 10.41 -13.00
C LEU A 185 -11.94 10.52 -13.43
N CYS A 186 -11.60 10.00 -14.60
CA CYS A 186 -10.24 10.02 -15.16
C CYS A 186 -10.27 10.55 -16.59
#